data_69be35d257d5c5486817e78479a98819
#
_entry.id   69be35d257d5c5486817e78479a98819
#
_cell.length_a   1.000
_cell.length_b   1.000
_cell.length_c   1.000
_cell.angle_alpha   90.00
_cell.angle_beta   90.00
_cell.angle_gamma   90.00
#
_symmetry.space_group_name_H-M   'P 1'
#
loop_
_entity.id
_entity.type
_entity.pdbx_description
1 polymer ?
#
loop_
_entity_poly.entity_id
_entity_poly.type
_entity_poly.pdbx_seq_one_letter_code
_entity_poly.pdbx_strand_id
1 'polypeptide(L)'
;MKMRALVLALGTTFLLSGCQNMDSNGLMSSGAEAFQAYSLSDAQVKALSDEACKDMDGKATLAPANSTYTQRLNKIASALGDNINGQPVNYKVYMAKDVNAFAMANGCIRVYSGLMDMMTDNEVEAVIGHEMGHVALGHVKKGMQVALGTNAV
;
A
#
# COMPACT_ATOMS: atom_id res chain seq x y z
N MET A 1 72.75 9.85 31.97
CA MET A 1 71.86 8.85 31.34
C MET A 1 70.75 9.54 30.65
N LYS A 2 70.70 9.41 29.36
CA LYS A 2 69.67 10.15 28.51
C LYS A 2 68.44 9.28 28.32
N MET A 3 67.32 9.67 28.96
CA MET A 3 66.05 9.10 28.68
C MET A 3 65.46 9.83 27.50
N ARG A 4 65.22 9.12 26.39
CA ARG A 4 64.48 9.59 25.21
C ARG A 4 63.02 9.32 25.44
N ALA A 5 62.24 10.36 25.62
CA ALA A 5 60.79 10.28 25.60
C ALA A 5 60.30 10.03 24.18
N LEU A 6 59.66 8.90 23.96
CA LEU A 6 58.99 8.55 22.72
C LEU A 6 57.55 9.05 22.82
N VAL A 7 57.25 10.12 22.10
CA VAL A 7 55.87 10.63 21.95
C VAL A 7 55.17 9.79 20.89
N LEU A 8 54.26 8.92 21.33
CA LEU A 8 53.33 8.23 20.43
C LEU A 8 52.19 9.20 20.10
N ALA A 9 52.20 9.74 18.91
CA ALA A 9 51.05 10.42 18.34
C ALA A 9 50.05 9.36 17.86
N LEU A 10 48.98 9.14 18.64
CA LEU A 10 47.80 8.40 18.17
C LEU A 10 47.06 9.28 17.16
N GLY A 11 47.31 9.05 15.88
CA GLY A 11 46.49 9.56 14.82
C GLY A 11 45.17 8.83 14.78
N THR A 12 44.09 9.45 15.29
CA THR A 12 42.74 9.02 15.04
C THR A 12 42.35 9.30 13.59
N THR A 13 42.64 8.35 12.72
CA THR A 13 42.03 8.34 11.38
C THR A 13 40.54 7.98 11.51
N PHE A 14 39.69 8.99 11.52
CA PHE A 14 38.28 8.83 11.28
C PHE A 14 38.09 8.30 9.85
N LEU A 15 37.81 7.02 9.74
CA LEU A 15 37.39 6.40 8.49
C LEU A 15 35.98 6.88 8.16
N LEU A 16 35.87 7.99 7.43
CA LEU A 16 34.68 8.32 6.64
C LEU A 16 34.66 7.39 5.41
N SER A 17 34.40 6.11 5.63
CA SER A 17 34.20 5.14 4.55
C SER A 17 32.72 4.84 4.30
N GLY A 18 31.86 5.87 4.39
CA GLY A 18 30.43 5.73 4.19
C GLY A 18 29.88 6.23 2.86
N CYS A 19 30.66 6.90 2.01
CA CYS A 19 30.14 7.57 0.81
C CYS A 19 30.90 7.28 -0.50
N GLN A 20 31.64 6.18 -0.60
CA GLN A 20 32.48 5.95 -1.80
C GLN A 20 31.91 4.99 -2.84
N ASN A 21 30.66 4.51 -2.69
CA ASN A 21 30.00 3.70 -3.70
C ASN A 21 28.59 4.22 -4.05
N MET A 22 28.37 5.52 -4.00
CA MET A 22 27.23 6.11 -4.71
C MET A 22 27.67 6.30 -6.15
N ASP A 23 27.43 5.26 -6.95
CA ASP A 23 27.55 5.34 -8.39
C ASP A 23 26.60 6.46 -8.87
N SER A 24 27.16 7.44 -9.60
CA SER A 24 26.35 8.54 -10.14
C SER A 24 25.17 8.04 -10.99
N ASN A 25 25.33 6.86 -11.57
CA ASN A 25 24.25 6.16 -12.29
C ASN A 25 23.14 5.66 -11.34
N GLY A 26 23.50 5.17 -10.15
CA GLY A 26 22.54 4.75 -9.13
C GLY A 26 21.71 5.91 -8.58
N LEU A 27 22.35 7.07 -8.35
CA LEU A 27 21.65 8.26 -7.88
C LEU A 27 20.71 8.85 -8.94
N MET A 28 21.10 8.82 -10.21
CA MET A 28 20.26 9.26 -11.33
C MET A 28 19.08 8.30 -11.55
N SER A 29 19.28 6.99 -11.42
CA SER A 29 18.18 6.01 -11.55
C SER A 29 17.19 6.15 -10.41
N SER A 30 17.65 6.28 -9.15
CA SER A 30 16.78 6.51 -7.99
C SER A 30 15.97 7.81 -8.11
N GLY A 31 16.59 8.89 -8.60
CA GLY A 31 15.90 10.14 -8.87
C GLY A 31 14.85 10.01 -9.98
N ALA A 32 15.13 9.27 -11.05
CA ALA A 32 14.20 9.00 -12.13
C ALA A 32 13.02 8.12 -11.67
N GLU A 33 13.27 7.10 -10.85
CA GLU A 33 12.23 6.25 -10.26
C GLU A 33 11.33 7.06 -9.30
N ALA A 34 11.91 7.90 -8.45
CA ALA A 34 11.16 8.79 -7.57
C ALA A 34 10.27 9.76 -8.38
N PHE A 35 10.82 10.36 -9.46
CA PHE A 35 10.06 11.23 -10.35
C PHE A 35 8.93 10.47 -11.04
N GLN A 36 9.16 9.25 -11.53
CA GLN A 36 8.11 8.41 -12.12
C GLN A 36 7.02 8.07 -11.12
N ALA A 37 7.37 7.78 -9.85
CA ALA A 37 6.41 7.50 -8.80
C ALA A 37 5.49 8.69 -8.53
N TYR A 38 6.04 9.91 -8.49
CA TYR A 38 5.24 11.14 -8.34
C TYR A 38 4.41 11.48 -9.58
N SER A 39 4.79 11.01 -10.75
CA SER A 39 4.11 11.27 -12.03
C SER A 39 3.18 10.15 -12.47
N LEU A 40 2.87 9.17 -11.60
CA LEU A 40 1.95 8.08 -11.93
C LEU A 40 0.62 8.60 -12.46
N SER A 41 0.28 8.18 -13.69
CA SER A 41 -1.02 8.43 -14.27
C SER A 41 -2.11 7.56 -13.64
N ASP A 42 -3.36 7.94 -13.80
CA ASP A 42 -4.49 7.13 -13.31
C ASP A 42 -4.50 5.73 -13.92
N ALA A 43 -4.11 5.60 -15.19
CA ALA A 43 -3.99 4.31 -15.87
C ALA A 43 -2.91 3.41 -15.25
N GLN A 44 -1.76 3.99 -14.89
CA GLN A 44 -0.68 3.26 -14.21
C GLN A 44 -1.07 2.84 -12.80
N VAL A 45 -1.72 3.73 -12.04
CA VAL A 45 -2.25 3.44 -10.70
C VAL A 45 -3.28 2.32 -10.78
N LYS A 46 -4.17 2.35 -11.78
CA LYS A 46 -5.13 1.28 -12.00
C LYS A 46 -4.46 -0.05 -12.30
N ALA A 47 -3.47 -0.08 -13.20
CA ALA A 47 -2.75 -1.30 -13.56
C ALA A 47 -2.02 -1.92 -12.35
N LEU A 48 -1.33 -1.11 -11.55
CA LEU A 48 -0.68 -1.55 -10.31
C LEU A 48 -1.69 -2.07 -9.29
N SER A 49 -2.83 -1.42 -9.17
CA SER A 49 -3.91 -1.86 -8.27
C SER A 49 -4.55 -3.16 -8.77
N ASP A 50 -4.73 -3.35 -10.07
CA ASP A 50 -5.25 -4.59 -10.66
C ASP A 50 -4.31 -5.77 -10.34
N GLU A 51 -3.01 -5.59 -10.48
CA GLU A 51 -2.02 -6.60 -10.18
C GLU A 51 -1.99 -6.92 -8.67
N ALA A 52 -1.96 -5.90 -7.82
CA ALA A 52 -1.96 -6.07 -6.38
C ALA A 52 -3.24 -6.76 -5.89
N CYS A 53 -4.41 -6.38 -6.40
CA CYS A 53 -5.68 -7.02 -6.06
C CYS A 53 -5.71 -8.50 -6.46
N LYS A 54 -5.23 -8.82 -7.66
CA LYS A 54 -5.12 -10.20 -8.14
C LYS A 54 -4.18 -11.04 -7.29
N ASP A 55 -3.04 -10.50 -6.91
CA ASP A 55 -2.07 -11.18 -6.03
C ASP A 55 -2.67 -11.45 -4.64
N MET A 56 -3.34 -10.45 -4.05
CA MET A 56 -3.99 -10.60 -2.75
C MET A 56 -5.15 -11.61 -2.81
N ASP A 57 -5.98 -11.57 -3.84
CA ASP A 57 -7.05 -12.55 -4.06
C ASP A 57 -6.49 -13.97 -4.19
N GLY A 58 -5.36 -14.13 -4.85
CA GLY A 58 -4.69 -15.43 -5.01
C GLY A 58 -4.11 -16.00 -3.73
N LYS A 59 -3.77 -15.13 -2.78
CA LYS A 59 -3.22 -15.52 -1.45
C LYS A 59 -4.31 -15.68 -0.38
N ALA A 60 -5.47 -15.10 -0.58
CA ALA A 60 -6.58 -15.11 0.37
C ALA A 60 -7.53 -16.29 0.11
N THR A 61 -8.28 -16.66 1.13
CA THR A 61 -9.45 -17.54 0.98
C THR A 61 -10.68 -16.66 0.76
N LEU A 62 -11.21 -16.69 -0.45
CA LEU A 62 -12.41 -15.94 -0.80
C LEU A 62 -13.67 -16.67 -0.30
N ALA A 63 -14.65 -15.92 0.24
CA ALA A 63 -15.94 -16.48 0.57
C ALA A 63 -16.65 -16.96 -0.72
N PRO A 64 -17.24 -18.16 -0.72
CA PRO A 64 -18.05 -18.63 -1.85
C PRO A 64 -19.20 -17.69 -2.16
N ALA A 65 -19.62 -17.64 -3.42
CA ALA A 65 -20.72 -16.77 -3.87
C ALA A 65 -22.03 -17.01 -3.12
N ASN A 66 -22.28 -18.24 -2.69
CA ASN A 66 -23.47 -18.64 -1.94
C ASN A 66 -23.33 -18.56 -0.41
N SER A 67 -22.20 -18.06 0.10
CA SER A 67 -21.99 -17.91 1.54
C SER A 67 -22.83 -16.78 2.12
N THR A 68 -23.16 -16.89 3.40
CA THR A 68 -23.86 -15.83 4.13
C THR A 68 -23.08 -14.52 4.16
N TYR A 69 -21.74 -14.59 4.19
CA TYR A 69 -20.87 -13.41 4.12
C TYR A 69 -21.00 -12.69 2.79
N THR A 70 -20.94 -13.42 1.67
CA THR A 70 -21.08 -12.82 0.34
C THR A 70 -22.49 -12.23 0.15
N GLN A 71 -23.54 -12.93 0.57
CA GLN A 71 -24.90 -12.42 0.49
C GLN A 71 -25.08 -11.16 1.33
N ARG A 72 -24.53 -11.14 2.55
CA ARG A 72 -24.57 -9.98 3.43
C ARG A 72 -23.80 -8.80 2.83
N LEU A 73 -22.60 -9.02 2.29
CA LEU A 73 -21.82 -7.98 1.63
C LEU A 73 -22.55 -7.42 0.40
N ASN A 74 -23.16 -8.27 -0.42
CA ASN A 74 -23.92 -7.84 -1.59
C ASN A 74 -25.09 -6.92 -1.22
N LYS A 75 -25.78 -7.21 -0.11
CA LYS A 75 -26.83 -6.34 0.42
C LYS A 75 -26.27 -4.98 0.83
N ILE A 76 -25.17 -4.95 1.54
CA ILE A 76 -24.50 -3.71 1.97
C ILE A 76 -24.00 -2.92 0.74
N ALA A 77 -23.39 -3.61 -0.22
CA ALA A 77 -22.89 -3.01 -1.45
C ALA A 77 -23.99 -2.33 -2.28
N SER A 78 -25.21 -2.84 -2.24
CA SER A 78 -26.33 -2.22 -2.95
C SER A 78 -26.65 -0.80 -2.47
N ALA A 79 -26.33 -0.46 -1.23
CA ALA A 79 -26.47 0.89 -0.67
C ALA A 79 -25.27 1.80 -1.01
N LEU A 80 -24.08 1.23 -1.22
CA LEU A 80 -22.86 1.96 -1.50
C LEU A 80 -22.65 2.30 -2.97
N GLY A 81 -23.27 1.52 -3.87
CA GLY A 81 -23.18 1.70 -5.31
C GLY A 81 -22.11 0.82 -5.97
N ASP A 82 -22.01 0.96 -7.27
CA ASP A 82 -21.23 0.11 -8.18
C ASP A 82 -20.04 0.81 -8.83
N ASN A 83 -19.77 2.07 -8.48
CA ASN A 83 -18.64 2.82 -9.02
C ASN A 83 -18.08 3.84 -8.02
N ILE A 84 -16.81 4.20 -8.23
CA ILE A 84 -16.13 5.33 -7.59
C ILE A 84 -15.58 6.21 -8.70
N ASN A 85 -16.08 7.43 -8.85
CA ASN A 85 -15.67 8.36 -9.91
C ASN A 85 -15.72 7.75 -11.32
N GLY A 86 -16.74 6.92 -11.59
CA GLY A 86 -16.89 6.22 -12.86
C GLY A 86 -16.08 4.93 -13.00
N GLN A 87 -15.22 4.62 -12.05
CA GLN A 87 -14.48 3.35 -11.99
C GLN A 87 -15.38 2.27 -11.38
N PRO A 88 -15.68 1.17 -12.09
CA PRO A 88 -16.46 0.06 -11.53
C PRO A 88 -15.80 -0.52 -10.27
N VAL A 89 -16.60 -0.87 -9.28
CA VAL A 89 -16.15 -1.50 -8.05
C VAL A 89 -16.48 -2.98 -8.01
N ASN A 90 -15.66 -3.72 -7.29
CA ASN A 90 -15.78 -5.16 -7.12
C ASN A 90 -15.62 -5.51 -5.64
N TYR A 91 -16.68 -6.04 -5.04
CA TYR A 91 -16.73 -6.41 -3.63
C TYR A 91 -16.51 -7.91 -3.44
N LYS A 92 -15.60 -8.29 -2.55
CA LYS A 92 -15.42 -9.69 -2.12
C LYS A 92 -15.09 -9.75 -0.63
N VAL A 93 -15.41 -10.90 -0.02
CA VAL A 93 -15.05 -11.20 1.36
C VAL A 93 -13.82 -12.11 1.41
N TYR A 94 -12.84 -11.74 2.22
CA TYR A 94 -11.74 -12.60 2.61
C TYR A 94 -12.10 -13.33 3.89
N MET A 95 -12.01 -14.66 3.87
CA MET A 95 -12.24 -15.50 5.05
C MET A 95 -11.01 -15.47 5.93
N ALA A 96 -10.94 -14.47 6.79
CA ALA A 96 -9.85 -14.25 7.74
C ALA A 96 -10.37 -13.59 9.01
N LYS A 97 -9.74 -13.89 10.15
CA LYS A 97 -10.17 -13.41 11.47
C LYS A 97 -9.81 -11.95 11.75
N ASP A 98 -8.95 -11.38 10.93
CA ASP A 98 -8.53 -9.98 11.08
C ASP A 98 -9.73 -9.04 10.92
N VAL A 99 -9.72 -7.95 11.70
CA VAL A 99 -10.71 -6.88 11.60
C VAL A 99 -10.19 -5.84 10.62
N ASN A 100 -10.50 -6.03 9.34
CA ASN A 100 -9.96 -5.20 8.28
C ASN A 100 -10.91 -5.09 7.09
N ALA A 101 -10.78 -3.99 6.35
CA ALA A 101 -11.36 -3.77 5.03
C ALA A 101 -10.46 -2.80 4.27
N PHE A 102 -10.44 -2.87 2.96
CA PHE A 102 -9.71 -1.92 2.12
C PHE A 102 -10.37 -1.72 0.76
N ALA A 103 -10.09 -0.57 0.16
CA ALA A 103 -10.43 -0.25 -1.22
C ALA A 103 -9.17 0.19 -1.96
N MET A 104 -9.02 -0.28 -3.20
CA MET A 104 -7.92 0.09 -4.09
C MET A 104 -8.40 1.05 -5.18
N ALA A 105 -7.46 1.76 -5.80
CA ALA A 105 -7.75 2.76 -6.84
C ALA A 105 -8.43 2.18 -8.11
N ASN A 106 -8.35 0.88 -8.32
CA ASN A 106 -9.03 0.17 -9.42
C ASN A 106 -10.47 -0.24 -9.10
N GLY A 107 -11.01 0.10 -7.93
CA GLY A 107 -12.33 -0.33 -7.47
C GLY A 107 -12.36 -1.70 -6.79
N CYS A 108 -11.23 -2.31 -6.51
CA CYS A 108 -11.13 -3.54 -5.73
C CYS A 108 -11.44 -3.25 -4.27
N ILE A 109 -12.57 -3.76 -3.75
CA ILE A 109 -13.00 -3.60 -2.36
C ILE A 109 -13.03 -4.98 -1.71
N ARG A 110 -12.34 -5.10 -0.59
CA ARG A 110 -12.24 -6.35 0.17
C ARG A 110 -12.59 -6.12 1.62
N VAL A 111 -13.38 -7.03 2.17
CA VAL A 111 -13.86 -6.99 3.56
C VAL A 111 -13.52 -8.33 4.20
N TYR A 112 -12.91 -8.30 5.36
CA TYR A 112 -12.54 -9.50 6.08
C TYR A 112 -13.74 -10.02 6.89
N SER A 113 -13.91 -11.34 6.93
CA SER A 113 -14.99 -11.97 7.71
C SER A 113 -14.92 -11.61 9.19
N GLY A 114 -13.71 -11.43 9.74
CA GLY A 114 -13.52 -11.01 11.13
C GLY A 114 -14.11 -9.62 11.42
N LEU A 115 -14.04 -8.68 10.48
CA LEU A 115 -14.70 -7.39 10.61
C LEU A 115 -16.22 -7.54 10.56
N MET A 116 -16.72 -8.36 9.64
CA MET A 116 -18.17 -8.60 9.50
C MET A 116 -18.76 -9.31 10.71
N ASP A 117 -18.00 -10.16 11.39
CA ASP A 117 -18.43 -10.84 12.61
C ASP A 117 -18.54 -9.89 13.81
N MET A 118 -17.72 -8.83 13.83
CA MET A 118 -17.71 -7.85 14.92
C MET A 118 -18.72 -6.71 14.75
N MET A 119 -19.13 -6.41 13.52
CA MET A 119 -19.88 -5.21 13.18
C MET A 119 -21.26 -5.54 12.61
N THR A 120 -22.21 -4.66 12.88
CA THR A 120 -23.53 -4.67 12.22
C THR A 120 -23.40 -4.28 10.75
N ASP A 121 -24.44 -4.52 9.96
CA ASP A 121 -24.46 -4.15 8.53
C ASP A 121 -24.21 -2.64 8.32
N ASN A 122 -24.83 -1.79 9.14
CA ASN A 122 -24.62 -0.34 9.05
C ASN A 122 -23.19 0.08 9.39
N GLU A 123 -22.56 -0.59 10.34
CA GLU A 123 -21.15 -0.32 10.71
C GLU A 123 -20.21 -0.79 9.59
N VAL A 124 -20.43 -1.96 9.01
CA VAL A 124 -19.67 -2.45 7.84
C VAL A 124 -19.84 -1.50 6.66
N GLU A 125 -21.06 -1.05 6.37
CA GLU A 125 -21.34 -0.06 5.34
C GLU A 125 -20.54 1.24 5.57
N ALA A 126 -20.52 1.74 6.79
CA ALA A 126 -19.77 2.95 7.14
C ALA A 126 -18.26 2.77 6.93
N VAL A 127 -17.69 1.62 7.31
CA VAL A 127 -16.27 1.31 7.09
C VAL A 127 -15.95 1.26 5.60
N ILE A 128 -16.75 0.55 4.80
CA ILE A 128 -16.53 0.46 3.35
C ILE A 128 -16.68 1.85 2.71
N GLY A 129 -17.71 2.62 3.09
CA GLY A 129 -17.89 3.98 2.59
C GLY A 129 -16.71 4.89 2.90
N HIS A 130 -16.09 4.75 4.08
CA HIS A 130 -14.87 5.45 4.45
C HIS A 130 -13.70 5.09 3.51
N GLU A 131 -13.47 3.80 3.26
CA GLU A 131 -12.42 3.32 2.35
C GLU A 131 -12.66 3.80 0.91
N MET A 132 -13.91 3.75 0.42
CA MET A 132 -14.28 4.29 -0.89
C MET A 132 -14.04 5.80 -0.97
N GLY A 133 -14.28 6.52 0.11
CA GLY A 133 -14.00 7.96 0.21
C GLY A 133 -12.50 8.26 0.01
N HIS A 134 -11.60 7.47 0.58
CA HIS A 134 -10.16 7.62 0.36
C HIS A 134 -9.77 7.43 -1.11
N VAL A 135 -10.38 6.47 -1.79
CA VAL A 135 -10.17 6.26 -3.24
C VAL A 135 -10.72 7.45 -4.04
N ALA A 136 -11.95 7.86 -3.75
CA ALA A 136 -12.61 8.97 -4.45
C ALA A 136 -11.84 10.30 -4.35
N LEU A 137 -11.19 10.54 -3.23
CA LEU A 137 -10.39 11.75 -2.97
C LEU A 137 -8.93 11.63 -3.44
N GLY A 138 -8.54 10.51 -4.05
CA GLY A 138 -7.19 10.28 -4.56
C GLY A 138 -6.13 10.00 -3.48
N HIS A 139 -6.53 9.73 -2.23
CA HIS A 139 -5.60 9.43 -1.14
C HIS A 139 -4.81 8.15 -1.40
N VAL A 140 -5.44 7.13 -1.99
CA VAL A 140 -4.78 5.86 -2.34
C VAL A 140 -3.71 6.08 -3.40
N LYS A 141 -4.01 6.83 -4.47
CA LYS A 141 -3.03 7.22 -5.49
C LYS A 141 -1.85 7.96 -4.88
N LYS A 142 -2.12 8.96 -4.03
CA LYS A 142 -1.07 9.73 -3.36
C LYS A 142 -0.21 8.85 -2.45
N GLY A 143 -0.83 7.93 -1.72
CA GLY A 143 -0.12 6.96 -0.89
C GLY A 143 0.82 6.08 -1.71
N MET A 144 0.40 5.60 -2.88
CA MET A 144 1.24 4.84 -3.80
C MET A 144 2.42 5.66 -4.32
N GLN A 145 2.18 6.91 -4.72
CA GLN A 145 3.23 7.83 -5.17
C GLN A 145 4.30 8.04 -4.09
N VAL A 146 3.88 8.25 -2.85
CA VAL A 146 4.79 8.43 -1.71
C VAL A 146 5.56 7.14 -1.41
N ALA A 147 4.87 6.00 -1.33
CA ALA A 147 5.49 4.72 -1.01
C ALA A 147 6.53 4.30 -2.06
N LEU A 148 6.22 4.44 -3.35
CA LEU A 148 7.15 4.15 -4.44
C LEU A 148 8.30 5.17 -4.49
N GLY A 149 8.01 6.45 -4.25
CA GLY A 149 9.01 7.51 -4.20
C GLY A 149 10.00 7.33 -3.06
N THR A 150 9.57 6.91 -1.87
CA THR A 150 10.44 6.63 -0.72
C THR A 150 11.28 5.38 -0.90
N ASN A 151 10.80 4.38 -1.64
CA ASN A 151 11.57 3.16 -1.93
C ASN A 151 12.64 3.39 -3.00
N ALA A 152 12.53 4.44 -3.79
CA ALA A 152 13.49 4.80 -4.84
C ALA A 152 14.67 5.64 -4.35
N VAL A 153 14.68 6.07 -3.08
CA VAL A 153 15.70 6.93 -2.46
C VAL A 153 16.68 6.13 -1.55
#